data_786ba520a07974bb64bb102adb140779
#
_entry.id   786ba520a07974bb64bb102adb140779
#
_cell.length_a   1.000
_cell.length_b   1.000
_cell.length_c   1.000
_cell.angle_alpha   90.00
_cell.angle_beta   90.00
_cell.angle_gamma   90.00
#
_symmetry.space_group_name_H-M   'P 1'
#
loop_
_entity.id
_entity.type
_entity.pdbx_description
1 polymer ?
#
loop_
_entity_poly.entity_id
_entity_poly.type
_entity_poly.pdbx_seq_one_letter_code
_entity_poly.pdbx_strand_id
1 'polypeptide(L)'
;MKNISYKKQHKISAWRKTSLASWKPTGDSSCYGFEDVIVNDVLIYCKANNISIYSFFIKTIANVLHLEPKINSTIRWGKLYERETKSVFFHTINTNDEDDLTGIIIRDGHSKSIEEVQLEFRDKIKQANKGINDFKESKKIIDMLPAFFTKSILNIYSFFAYSVNINLPLFKQPNDAFGSVMLTSVGQFGIANALCPIAPYTKVPMVISMGNVIEKPVVIDHKLEIRKVLTLGFTFDHRIMDGIHISKFIKGLRSIFNNPNSIDNE
;
A
#
# COMPACT_ATOMS: atom_id res chain seq x y z
N MET A 1 -24.61 2.00 5.26
CA MET A 1 -23.80 1.47 4.15
C MET A 1 -22.53 0.87 4.72
N LYS A 2 -22.12 -0.35 4.31
CA LYS A 2 -20.86 -0.96 4.77
C LYS A 2 -19.67 -0.17 4.22
N ASN A 3 -18.64 0.05 5.05
CA ASN A 3 -17.41 0.72 4.61
C ASN A 3 -16.48 -0.22 3.82
N ILE A 4 -16.35 -1.47 4.28
CA ILE A 4 -15.48 -2.48 3.67
C ILE A 4 -16.26 -3.79 3.51
N SER A 5 -16.09 -4.46 2.37
CA SER A 5 -16.58 -5.80 2.16
C SER A 5 -15.56 -6.83 2.63
N TYR A 6 -15.99 -7.73 3.50
CA TYR A 6 -15.19 -8.84 4.01
C TYR A 6 -15.70 -10.15 3.42
N LYS A 7 -14.77 -10.94 2.88
CA LYS A 7 -15.07 -12.24 2.27
C LYS A 7 -15.33 -13.31 3.32
N LYS A 8 -14.41 -13.44 4.26
CA LYS A 8 -14.50 -14.45 5.33
C LYS A 8 -13.64 -14.09 6.54
N GLN A 9 -13.93 -14.77 7.65
CA GLN A 9 -13.05 -14.82 8.81
C GLN A 9 -12.11 -16.03 8.69
N HIS A 10 -10.80 -15.84 8.86
CA HIS A 10 -9.85 -16.94 8.89
C HIS A 10 -9.88 -17.68 10.26
N LYS A 11 -9.75 -19.00 10.23
CA LYS A 11 -9.40 -19.77 11.42
C LYS A 11 -7.94 -19.47 11.75
N ILE A 12 -7.67 -18.95 12.94
CA ILE A 12 -6.33 -18.54 13.37
C ILE A 12 -5.71 -19.53 14.33
N SER A 13 -4.38 -19.72 14.23
CA SER A 13 -3.60 -20.57 15.12
C SER A 13 -3.47 -19.97 16.52
N ALA A 14 -3.03 -20.78 17.50
CA ALA A 14 -2.72 -20.30 18.85
C ALA A 14 -1.64 -19.20 18.83
N TRP A 15 -0.60 -19.36 18.01
CA TRP A 15 0.41 -18.31 17.79
C TRP A 15 -0.20 -16.99 17.31
N ARG A 16 -1.08 -17.03 16.32
CA ARG A 16 -1.72 -15.82 15.81
C ARG A 16 -2.63 -15.15 16.85
N LYS A 17 -3.31 -15.94 17.69
CA LYS A 17 -4.08 -15.40 18.84
C LYS A 17 -3.16 -14.69 19.83
N THR A 18 -2.03 -15.31 20.17
CA THR A 18 -1.01 -14.70 21.04
C THR A 18 -0.48 -13.40 20.43
N SER A 19 -0.14 -13.40 19.14
CA SER A 19 0.32 -12.23 18.41
C SER A 19 -0.70 -11.07 18.45
N LEU A 20 -1.99 -11.36 18.24
CA LEU A 20 -3.06 -10.36 18.30
C LEU A 20 -3.23 -9.75 19.70
N ALA A 21 -2.94 -10.53 20.75
CA ALA A 21 -3.12 -10.11 22.14
C ALA A 21 -1.89 -9.43 22.75
N SER A 22 -0.67 -9.83 22.35
CA SER A 22 0.60 -9.38 22.95
C SER A 22 0.97 -7.97 22.58
N TRP A 23 0.78 -7.59 21.32
CA TRP A 23 1.12 -6.25 20.87
C TRP A 23 -0.05 -5.28 21.04
N LYS A 24 -0.08 -4.63 22.21
CA LYS A 24 -1.04 -3.56 22.52
C LYS A 24 -0.62 -2.25 21.83
N PRO A 25 -1.58 -1.32 21.61
CA PRO A 25 -1.32 -0.07 20.89
C PRO A 25 -0.42 0.95 21.61
N THR A 26 0.19 0.63 22.73
CA THR A 26 1.22 1.43 23.38
C THR A 26 2.61 1.22 22.80
N GLY A 27 2.75 0.19 21.94
CA GLY A 27 3.94 -0.12 21.17
C GLY A 27 3.59 -0.24 19.69
N ASP A 28 4.56 0.04 18.84
CA ASP A 28 4.48 -0.21 17.42
C ASP A 28 4.52 -1.72 17.18
N SER A 29 3.47 -2.27 16.55
CA SER A 29 3.42 -3.69 16.15
C SER A 29 4.05 -3.92 14.78
N SER A 30 4.70 -2.92 14.22
CA SER A 30 5.30 -3.00 12.89
C SER A 30 6.58 -3.82 12.91
N CYS A 31 6.75 -4.63 11.87
CA CYS A 31 8.03 -5.18 11.46
C CYS A 31 8.52 -4.43 10.22
N TYR A 32 9.83 -4.35 10.11
CA TYR A 32 10.49 -3.56 9.08
C TYR A 32 11.44 -4.43 8.28
N GLY A 33 11.56 -4.17 6.99
CA GLY A 33 12.50 -4.86 6.12
C GLY A 33 12.81 -4.08 4.85
N PHE A 34 13.92 -4.43 4.23
CA PHE A 34 14.31 -3.92 2.92
C PHE A 34 14.49 -5.07 1.94
N GLU A 35 14.17 -4.81 0.69
CA GLU A 35 14.39 -5.73 -0.42
C GLU A 35 14.94 -4.98 -1.62
N ASP A 36 16.07 -5.41 -2.12
CA ASP A 36 16.62 -4.93 -3.37
C ASP A 36 16.02 -5.73 -4.53
N VAL A 37 15.40 -5.04 -5.47
CA VAL A 37 14.82 -5.65 -6.67
C VAL A 37 15.51 -5.12 -7.92
N ILE A 38 15.88 -6.03 -8.82
CA ILE A 38 16.42 -5.67 -10.13
C ILE A 38 15.26 -5.22 -10.98
N VAL A 39 15.37 -4.03 -11.58
CA VAL A 39 14.27 -3.40 -12.33
C VAL A 39 14.60 -3.14 -13.79
N ASN A 40 15.70 -3.70 -14.33
CA ASN A 40 16.09 -3.49 -15.72
C ASN A 40 14.96 -3.84 -16.70
N ASP A 41 14.41 -5.05 -16.59
CA ASP A 41 13.39 -5.55 -17.51
C ASP A 41 12.04 -4.83 -17.30
N VAL A 42 11.72 -4.49 -16.05
CA VAL A 42 10.55 -3.65 -15.72
C VAL A 42 10.67 -2.28 -16.38
N LEU A 43 11.84 -1.63 -16.33
CA LEU A 43 12.04 -0.31 -16.94
C LEU A 43 11.96 -0.38 -18.48
N ILE A 44 12.50 -1.44 -19.08
CA ILE A 44 12.39 -1.68 -20.53
C ILE A 44 10.92 -1.87 -20.92
N TYR A 45 10.20 -2.73 -20.20
CA TYR A 45 8.77 -2.97 -20.41
C TYR A 45 7.95 -1.67 -20.27
N CYS A 46 8.15 -0.94 -19.17
CA CYS A 46 7.44 0.31 -18.92
C CYS A 46 7.67 1.34 -20.03
N LYS A 47 8.93 1.47 -20.51
CA LYS A 47 9.26 2.39 -21.60
C LYS A 47 8.63 1.95 -22.93
N ALA A 48 8.68 0.67 -23.26
CA ALA A 48 8.14 0.13 -24.52
C ALA A 48 6.61 0.30 -24.61
N ASN A 49 5.91 0.15 -23.47
CA ASN A 49 4.44 0.19 -23.42
C ASN A 49 3.89 1.55 -22.92
N ASN A 50 4.74 2.56 -22.72
CA ASN A 50 4.34 3.87 -22.17
C ASN A 50 3.62 3.78 -20.81
N ILE A 51 4.08 2.87 -19.96
CA ILE A 51 3.57 2.62 -18.61
C ILE A 51 4.47 3.29 -17.58
N SER A 52 3.88 3.91 -16.57
CA SER A 52 4.61 4.42 -15.40
C SER A 52 5.10 3.26 -14.54
N ILE A 53 6.32 3.35 -14.02
CA ILE A 53 6.82 2.39 -13.04
C ILE A 53 5.89 2.30 -11.81
N TYR A 54 5.24 3.38 -11.42
CA TYR A 54 4.28 3.39 -10.30
C TYR A 54 3.04 2.58 -10.62
N SER A 55 2.48 2.71 -11.84
CA SER A 55 1.33 1.92 -12.28
C SER A 55 1.68 0.43 -12.35
N PHE A 56 2.89 0.11 -12.82
CA PHE A 56 3.40 -1.25 -12.83
C PHE A 56 3.47 -1.84 -11.41
N PHE A 57 4.03 -1.10 -10.45
CA PHE A 57 4.09 -1.52 -9.05
C PHE A 57 2.70 -1.68 -8.43
N ILE A 58 1.78 -0.75 -8.68
CA ILE A 58 0.40 -0.82 -8.20
C ILE A 58 -0.30 -2.09 -8.69
N LYS A 59 -0.20 -2.40 -9.98
CA LYS A 59 -0.77 -3.61 -10.58
C LYS A 59 -0.12 -4.86 -10.00
N THR A 60 1.21 -4.89 -9.92
CA THR A 60 1.96 -6.01 -9.32
C THR A 60 1.54 -6.28 -7.89
N ILE A 61 1.45 -5.24 -7.05
CA ILE A 61 0.99 -5.39 -5.65
C ILE A 61 -0.42 -5.96 -5.60
N ALA A 62 -1.33 -5.45 -6.45
CA ALA A 62 -2.71 -5.93 -6.48
C ALA A 62 -2.81 -7.40 -6.91
N ASN A 63 -2.00 -7.84 -7.89
CA ASN A 63 -1.90 -9.24 -8.32
C ASN A 63 -1.39 -10.13 -7.18
N VAL A 64 -0.30 -9.74 -6.51
CA VAL A 64 0.24 -10.52 -5.38
C VAL A 64 -0.75 -10.60 -4.21
N LEU A 65 -1.52 -9.54 -3.93
CA LEU A 65 -2.59 -9.59 -2.93
C LEU A 65 -3.74 -10.53 -3.34
N HIS A 66 -3.97 -10.70 -4.64
CA HIS A 66 -4.94 -11.65 -5.15
C HIS A 66 -4.49 -13.09 -4.96
N LEU A 67 -3.22 -13.37 -5.25
CA LEU A 67 -2.60 -14.69 -5.11
C LEU A 67 -2.40 -15.09 -3.63
N GLU A 68 -2.13 -14.13 -2.76
CA GLU A 68 -1.87 -14.36 -1.33
C GLU A 68 -2.91 -13.63 -0.44
N PRO A 69 -4.17 -14.07 -0.46
CA PRO A 69 -5.28 -13.35 0.17
C PRO A 69 -5.16 -13.22 1.71
N LYS A 70 -4.36 -14.05 2.37
CA LYS A 70 -4.09 -13.94 3.81
C LYS A 70 -3.36 -12.65 4.17
N ILE A 71 -2.51 -12.14 3.27
CA ILE A 71 -1.79 -10.87 3.44
C ILE A 71 -2.77 -9.70 3.37
N ASN A 72 -3.80 -9.82 2.52
CA ASN A 72 -4.86 -8.84 2.36
C ASN A 72 -5.91 -8.93 3.48
N SER A 73 -5.47 -8.80 4.72
CA SER A 73 -6.34 -8.96 5.89
C SER A 73 -6.31 -7.72 6.78
N THR A 74 -7.35 -7.55 7.58
CA THR A 74 -7.46 -6.50 8.59
C THR A 74 -7.94 -7.07 9.91
N ILE A 75 -7.63 -6.38 11.02
CA ILE A 75 -8.06 -6.77 12.36
C ILE A 75 -9.36 -6.08 12.70
N ARG A 76 -10.37 -6.87 13.11
CA ARG A 76 -11.64 -6.37 13.59
C ARG A 76 -12.10 -7.21 14.77
N TRP A 77 -12.36 -6.57 15.91
CA TRP A 77 -12.78 -7.24 17.16
C TRP A 77 -11.86 -8.41 17.56
N GLY A 78 -10.53 -8.22 17.43
CA GLY A 78 -9.54 -9.24 17.75
C GLY A 78 -9.47 -10.42 16.77
N LYS A 79 -10.15 -10.34 15.63
CA LYS A 79 -10.20 -11.38 14.59
C LYS A 79 -9.64 -10.83 13.28
N LEU A 80 -9.05 -11.72 12.47
CA LEU A 80 -8.57 -11.42 11.14
C LEU A 80 -9.65 -11.66 10.10
N TYR A 81 -9.91 -10.66 9.27
CA TYR A 81 -10.85 -10.72 8.16
C TYR A 81 -10.11 -10.45 6.85
N GLU A 82 -10.27 -11.36 5.89
CA GLU A 82 -9.81 -11.17 4.52
C GLU A 82 -10.65 -10.08 3.84
N ARG A 83 -9.97 -9.12 3.20
CA ARG A 83 -10.62 -8.07 2.41
C ARG A 83 -10.98 -8.64 1.04
N GLU A 84 -12.13 -8.26 0.51
CA GLU A 84 -12.50 -8.62 -0.87
C GLU A 84 -11.72 -7.81 -1.90
N THR A 85 -11.52 -6.51 -1.61
CA THR A 85 -10.83 -5.58 -2.50
C THR A 85 -9.31 -5.74 -2.42
N LYS A 86 -8.60 -5.57 -3.55
CA LYS A 86 -7.14 -5.54 -3.67
C LYS A 86 -6.74 -4.15 -4.15
N SER A 87 -6.91 -3.18 -3.27
CA SER A 87 -6.75 -1.76 -3.58
C SER A 87 -5.42 -1.24 -3.06
N VAL A 88 -4.74 -0.44 -3.86
CA VAL A 88 -3.46 0.18 -3.51
C VAL A 88 -3.66 1.69 -3.41
N PHE A 89 -3.31 2.23 -2.26
CA PHE A 89 -3.25 3.67 -2.03
C PHE A 89 -1.85 4.17 -2.37
N PHE A 90 -1.75 5.12 -3.29
CA PHE A 90 -0.48 5.73 -3.67
C PHE A 90 -0.40 7.15 -3.10
N HIS A 91 0.64 7.38 -2.28
CA HIS A 91 0.94 8.71 -1.75
C HIS A 91 1.53 9.60 -2.83
N THR A 92 1.01 10.81 -2.95
CA THR A 92 1.54 11.86 -3.81
C THR A 92 1.59 13.19 -3.07
N ILE A 93 2.40 14.12 -3.57
CA ILE A 93 2.49 15.47 -3.01
C ILE A 93 1.45 16.33 -3.71
N ASN A 94 0.89 17.26 -2.97
CA ASN A 94 0.14 18.35 -3.56
C ASN A 94 1.14 19.34 -4.19
N THR A 95 1.13 19.49 -5.51
CA THR A 95 2.06 20.40 -6.22
C THR A 95 1.89 21.86 -5.84
N ASN A 96 0.79 22.25 -5.22
CA ASN A 96 0.52 23.61 -4.75
C ASN A 96 0.94 23.84 -3.29
N ASP A 97 1.25 22.78 -2.54
CA ASP A 97 1.67 22.83 -1.15
C ASP A 97 2.53 21.60 -0.85
N GLU A 98 3.85 21.80 -0.80
CA GLU A 98 4.83 20.71 -0.61
C GLU A 98 4.71 20.05 0.77
N ASP A 99 4.13 20.74 1.75
CA ASP A 99 3.87 20.19 3.09
C ASP A 99 2.57 19.37 3.15
N ASP A 100 1.74 19.40 2.09
CA ASP A 100 0.47 18.68 2.02
C ASP A 100 0.59 17.35 1.27
N LEU A 101 0.81 16.27 2.01
CA LEU A 101 0.69 14.92 1.48
C LEU A 101 -0.77 14.58 1.20
N THR A 102 -1.01 14.10 -0.01
CA THR A 102 -2.30 13.54 -0.43
C THR A 102 -2.10 12.14 -1.00
N GLY A 103 -3.13 11.56 -1.54
CA GLY A 103 -3.00 10.25 -2.19
C GLY A 103 -4.18 9.96 -3.10
N ILE A 104 -3.97 8.95 -3.89
CA ILE A 104 -4.97 8.37 -4.78
C ILE A 104 -5.12 6.89 -4.46
N ILE A 105 -6.28 6.33 -4.71
CA ILE A 105 -6.51 4.90 -4.55
C ILE A 105 -6.85 4.27 -5.90
N ILE A 106 -6.12 3.23 -6.26
CA ILE A 106 -6.46 2.35 -7.39
C ILE A 106 -7.13 1.11 -6.80
N ARG A 107 -8.40 0.93 -7.16
CA ARG A 107 -9.21 -0.17 -6.62
C ARG A 107 -9.13 -1.37 -7.53
N ASP A 108 -8.96 -2.54 -6.90
CA ASP A 108 -9.01 -3.84 -7.56
C ASP A 108 -8.14 -3.91 -8.83
N GLY A 109 -6.90 -3.40 -8.71
CA GLY A 109 -5.96 -3.35 -9.83
C GLY A 109 -5.67 -4.72 -10.45
N HIS A 110 -5.83 -5.82 -9.71
CA HIS A 110 -5.66 -7.19 -10.21
C HIS A 110 -6.66 -7.55 -11.32
N SER A 111 -7.87 -7.01 -11.30
CA SER A 111 -8.91 -7.29 -12.29
C SER A 111 -8.90 -6.36 -13.51
N LYS A 112 -7.95 -5.43 -13.57
CA LYS A 112 -7.78 -4.45 -14.64
C LYS A 112 -6.55 -4.77 -15.46
N SER A 113 -6.53 -4.43 -16.75
CA SER A 113 -5.29 -4.48 -17.52
C SER A 113 -4.30 -3.43 -17.03
N ILE A 114 -3.03 -3.60 -17.35
CA ILE A 114 -2.00 -2.63 -16.98
C ILE A 114 -2.27 -1.26 -17.61
N GLU A 115 -2.83 -1.21 -18.81
CA GLU A 115 -3.23 0.02 -19.50
C GLU A 115 -4.37 0.71 -18.77
N GLU A 116 -5.38 -0.02 -18.30
CA GLU A 116 -6.48 0.53 -17.49
C GLU A 116 -5.97 1.11 -16.17
N VAL A 117 -5.06 0.40 -15.48
CA VAL A 117 -4.40 0.90 -14.27
C VAL A 117 -3.61 2.17 -14.57
N GLN A 118 -2.87 2.21 -15.69
CA GLN A 118 -2.09 3.37 -16.11
C GLN A 118 -2.98 4.59 -16.41
N LEU A 119 -4.08 4.39 -17.12
CA LEU A 119 -5.02 5.48 -17.44
C LEU A 119 -5.65 6.04 -16.17
N GLU A 120 -6.17 5.16 -15.31
CA GLU A 120 -6.76 5.57 -14.02
C GLU A 120 -5.74 6.30 -13.14
N PHE A 121 -4.51 5.79 -13.05
CA PHE A 121 -3.43 6.42 -12.30
C PHE A 121 -3.13 7.83 -12.80
N ARG A 122 -2.94 8.00 -14.12
CA ARG A 122 -2.67 9.31 -14.74
C ARG A 122 -3.78 10.31 -14.49
N ASP A 123 -5.03 9.89 -14.64
CA ASP A 123 -6.20 10.76 -14.45
C ASP A 123 -6.31 11.20 -12.99
N LYS A 124 -6.16 10.28 -12.04
CA LYS A 124 -6.21 10.59 -10.61
C LYS A 124 -5.06 11.49 -10.16
N ILE A 125 -3.84 11.24 -10.62
CA ILE A 125 -2.69 12.13 -10.35
C ILE A 125 -2.95 13.53 -10.92
N LYS A 126 -3.44 13.63 -12.15
CA LYS A 126 -3.78 14.91 -12.77
C LYS A 126 -4.86 15.69 -11.99
N GLN A 127 -5.85 14.98 -11.45
CA GLN A 127 -6.88 15.55 -10.59
C GLN A 127 -6.30 16.00 -9.24
N ALA A 128 -5.49 15.13 -8.61
CA ALA A 128 -4.83 15.45 -7.34
C ALA A 128 -3.95 16.69 -7.44
N ASN A 129 -3.19 16.84 -8.52
CA ASN A 129 -2.36 18.02 -8.79
C ASN A 129 -3.18 19.31 -9.00
N LYS A 130 -4.46 19.19 -9.36
CA LYS A 130 -5.40 20.33 -9.41
C LYS A 130 -6.10 20.58 -8.07
N GLY A 131 -5.71 19.89 -7.00
CA GLY A 131 -6.35 19.94 -5.70
C GLY A 131 -7.75 19.30 -5.67
N ILE A 132 -8.06 18.45 -6.65
CA ILE A 132 -9.29 17.67 -6.73
C ILE A 132 -8.93 16.24 -6.32
N ASN A 133 -9.20 15.86 -5.10
CA ASN A 133 -8.96 14.51 -4.59
C ASN A 133 -10.05 14.12 -3.58
N ASP A 134 -10.15 12.81 -3.37
CA ASP A 134 -11.16 12.22 -2.48
C ASP A 134 -11.04 12.66 -1.00
N PHE A 135 -9.90 13.27 -0.62
CA PHE A 135 -9.59 13.66 0.76
C PHE A 135 -9.72 15.16 1.02
N LYS A 136 -9.99 15.97 -0.01
CA LYS A 136 -10.05 17.43 0.10
C LYS A 136 -11.02 17.92 1.17
N GLU A 137 -12.22 17.35 1.19
CA GLU A 137 -13.26 17.78 2.12
C GLU A 137 -12.99 17.31 3.55
N SER A 138 -12.42 16.09 3.71
CA SER A 138 -12.03 15.61 5.04
C SER A 138 -10.84 16.38 5.62
N LYS A 139 -9.89 16.82 4.80
CA LYS A 139 -8.81 17.71 5.23
C LYS A 139 -9.34 19.04 5.77
N LYS A 140 -10.28 19.67 5.06
CA LYS A 140 -10.93 20.90 5.56
C LYS A 140 -11.56 20.73 6.93
N ILE A 141 -12.21 19.58 7.18
CA ILE A 141 -12.79 19.29 8.50
C ILE A 141 -11.69 19.21 9.56
N ILE A 142 -10.55 18.57 9.25
CA ILE A 142 -9.41 18.46 10.16
C ILE A 142 -8.78 19.83 10.42
N ASP A 143 -8.63 20.67 9.40
CA ASP A 143 -8.07 22.02 9.51
C ASP A 143 -8.90 22.95 10.40
N MET A 144 -10.22 22.75 10.42
CA MET A 144 -11.14 23.51 11.29
C MET A 144 -11.08 23.09 12.76
N LEU A 145 -10.40 21.99 13.08
CA LEU A 145 -10.40 21.42 14.43
C LEU A 145 -9.13 21.83 15.19
N PRO A 146 -9.24 22.14 16.48
CA PRO A 146 -8.06 22.29 17.33
C PRO A 146 -7.23 21.01 17.35
N ALA A 147 -5.90 21.13 17.24
CA ALA A 147 -4.97 19.99 17.08
C ALA A 147 -5.13 18.91 18.18
N PHE A 148 -5.48 19.29 19.40
CA PHE A 148 -5.65 18.33 20.49
C PHE A 148 -6.87 17.40 20.32
N PHE A 149 -7.88 17.78 19.51
CA PHE A 149 -9.01 16.92 19.19
C PHE A 149 -8.75 15.97 18.00
N THR A 150 -7.77 16.29 17.13
CA THR A 150 -7.51 15.56 15.90
C THR A 150 -7.31 14.05 16.15
N LYS A 151 -6.50 13.70 17.16
CA LYS A 151 -6.27 12.29 17.53
C LYS A 151 -7.57 11.56 17.91
N SER A 152 -8.42 12.20 18.70
CA SER A 152 -9.69 11.60 19.14
C SER A 152 -10.64 11.39 17.98
N ILE A 153 -10.71 12.36 17.07
CA ILE A 153 -11.57 12.31 15.89
C ILE A 153 -11.10 11.22 14.91
N LEU A 154 -9.79 11.11 14.66
CA LEU A 154 -9.23 10.03 13.85
C LEU A 154 -9.50 8.66 14.47
N ASN A 155 -9.43 8.52 15.80
CA ASN A 155 -9.76 7.28 16.49
C ASN A 155 -11.26 6.94 16.38
N ILE A 156 -12.14 7.93 16.52
CA ILE A 156 -13.58 7.76 16.35
C ILE A 156 -13.90 7.34 14.91
N TYR A 157 -13.33 8.02 13.92
CA TYR A 157 -13.46 7.65 12.52
C TYR A 157 -13.00 6.18 12.30
N SER A 158 -11.80 5.85 12.77
CA SER A 158 -11.22 4.51 12.62
C SER A 158 -12.09 3.43 13.29
N PHE A 159 -12.65 3.71 14.46
CA PHE A 159 -13.54 2.80 15.14
C PHE A 159 -14.81 2.51 14.33
N PHE A 160 -15.51 3.53 13.87
CA PHE A 160 -16.73 3.33 13.09
C PHE A 160 -16.44 2.74 11.71
N ALA A 161 -15.44 3.27 10.99
CA ALA A 161 -15.10 2.82 9.65
C ALA A 161 -14.61 1.37 9.60
N TYR A 162 -13.75 0.97 10.55
CA TYR A 162 -13.05 -0.32 10.47
C TYR A 162 -13.53 -1.35 11.51
N SER A 163 -13.86 -0.93 12.75
CA SER A 163 -14.34 -1.88 13.76
C SER A 163 -15.83 -2.16 13.62
N VAL A 164 -16.65 -1.11 13.44
CA VAL A 164 -18.09 -1.26 13.21
C VAL A 164 -18.42 -1.52 11.74
N ASN A 165 -17.55 -1.11 10.82
CA ASN A 165 -17.71 -1.21 9.37
C ASN A 165 -18.88 -0.38 8.84
N ILE A 166 -18.99 0.85 9.32
CA ILE A 166 -20.00 1.82 8.87
C ILE A 166 -19.24 3.03 8.30
N ASN A 167 -19.55 3.38 7.07
CA ASN A 167 -19.07 4.64 6.52
C ASN A 167 -19.93 5.79 7.07
N LEU A 168 -19.27 6.76 7.70
CA LEU A 168 -19.91 7.95 8.23
C LEU A 168 -19.79 9.11 7.23
N PRO A 169 -20.89 9.54 6.60
CA PRO A 169 -20.87 10.65 5.63
C PRO A 169 -20.31 11.95 6.21
N LEU A 170 -20.41 12.13 7.53
CA LEU A 170 -19.91 13.30 8.26
C LEU A 170 -18.40 13.53 8.03
N PHE A 171 -17.60 12.46 7.89
CA PHE A 171 -16.17 12.57 7.67
C PHE A 171 -15.80 12.80 6.20
N LYS A 172 -16.78 12.72 5.28
CA LYS A 172 -16.57 12.91 3.84
C LYS A 172 -15.38 12.11 3.27
N GLN A 173 -15.12 10.95 3.87
CA GLN A 173 -14.12 10.00 3.40
C GLN A 173 -14.77 9.01 2.45
N PRO A 174 -14.09 8.60 1.37
CA PRO A 174 -14.57 7.52 0.52
C PRO A 174 -14.62 6.20 1.30
N ASN A 175 -15.45 5.26 0.84
CA ASN A 175 -15.42 3.90 1.36
C ASN A 175 -14.02 3.32 1.19
N ASP A 176 -13.52 2.60 2.21
CA ASP A 176 -12.20 2.00 2.17
C ASP A 176 -11.12 2.98 1.68
N ALA A 177 -11.03 4.10 2.37
CA ALA A 177 -10.26 5.27 1.95
C ALA A 177 -8.76 5.00 1.70
N PHE A 178 -8.19 4.00 2.38
CA PHE A 178 -6.75 3.72 2.35
C PHE A 178 -6.38 2.39 1.71
N GLY A 179 -7.37 1.61 1.27
CA GLY A 179 -7.14 0.35 0.57
C GLY A 179 -6.46 -0.73 1.39
N SER A 180 -5.83 -1.66 0.68
CA SER A 180 -5.17 -2.85 1.24
C SER A 180 -3.70 -2.62 1.57
N VAL A 181 -2.99 -1.82 0.76
CA VAL A 181 -1.57 -1.50 0.89
C VAL A 181 -1.38 -0.03 0.54
N MET A 182 -0.53 0.66 1.30
CA MET A 182 -0.05 1.99 0.94
C MET A 182 1.29 1.87 0.22
N LEU A 183 1.42 2.56 -0.90
CA LEU A 183 2.64 2.70 -1.68
C LEU A 183 3.07 4.16 -1.69
N THR A 184 4.34 4.41 -1.42
CA THR A 184 4.92 5.76 -1.48
C THR A 184 6.24 5.73 -2.23
N SER A 185 6.57 6.82 -2.92
CA SER A 185 7.85 6.96 -3.61
C SER A 185 8.71 8.02 -2.91
N VAL A 186 9.73 7.55 -2.21
CA VAL A 186 10.75 8.43 -1.61
C VAL A 186 11.89 8.69 -2.57
N GLY A 187 12.03 7.86 -3.61
CA GLY A 187 13.03 8.01 -4.66
C GLY A 187 12.90 9.30 -5.47
N GLN A 188 11.69 9.86 -5.57
CA GLN A 188 11.48 11.17 -6.20
C GLN A 188 12.21 12.32 -5.47
N PHE A 189 12.57 12.12 -4.19
CA PHE A 189 13.36 13.06 -3.37
C PHE A 189 14.86 12.71 -3.34
N GLY A 190 15.31 11.76 -4.17
CA GLY A 190 16.68 11.27 -4.16
C GLY A 190 17.03 10.33 -3.00
N ILE A 191 16.04 9.90 -2.22
CA ILE A 191 16.23 8.99 -1.08
C ILE A 191 16.33 7.55 -1.60
N ALA A 192 17.44 6.88 -1.29
CA ALA A 192 17.71 5.53 -1.77
C ALA A 192 16.80 4.49 -1.11
N ASN A 193 16.52 4.65 0.17
CA ASN A 193 15.63 3.77 0.93
C ASN A 193 15.05 4.49 2.15
N ALA A 194 13.85 4.13 2.54
CA ALA A 194 13.21 4.62 3.76
C ALA A 194 12.20 3.58 4.27
N LEU A 195 11.90 3.63 5.55
CA LEU A 195 10.81 2.89 6.18
C LEU A 195 9.75 3.89 6.62
N CYS A 196 8.54 3.76 6.08
CA CYS A 196 7.44 4.64 6.39
C CYS A 196 6.55 4.02 7.46
N PRO A 197 6.17 4.75 8.52
CA PRO A 197 5.32 4.22 9.58
C PRO A 197 3.91 3.95 9.08
N ILE A 198 3.26 2.92 9.64
CA ILE A 198 1.83 2.70 9.44
C ILE A 198 1.05 3.70 10.28
N ALA A 199 0.18 4.49 9.66
CA ALA A 199 -0.73 5.37 10.39
C ALA A 199 -1.85 4.54 11.05
N PRO A 200 -1.93 4.47 12.40
CA PRO A 200 -2.78 3.48 13.08
C PRO A 200 -4.27 3.59 12.79
N TYR A 201 -4.75 4.81 12.47
CA TYR A 201 -6.16 5.07 12.17
C TYR A 201 -6.62 4.53 10.82
N THR A 202 -5.69 4.25 9.90
CA THR A 202 -5.98 3.77 8.54
C THR A 202 -6.29 2.27 8.49
N LYS A 203 -5.81 1.51 9.49
CA LYS A 203 -5.90 0.05 9.58
C LYS A 203 -5.34 -0.68 8.36
N VAL A 204 -4.45 -0.04 7.61
CA VAL A 204 -3.72 -0.66 6.51
C VAL A 204 -2.67 -1.60 7.09
N PRO A 205 -2.57 -2.84 6.62
CA PRO A 205 -1.64 -3.82 7.17
C PRO A 205 -0.19 -3.64 6.73
N MET A 206 0.06 -2.91 5.63
CA MET A 206 1.40 -2.77 5.06
C MET A 206 1.57 -1.43 4.33
N VAL A 207 2.74 -0.83 4.51
CA VAL A 207 3.24 0.31 3.75
C VAL A 207 4.49 -0.13 3.00
N ILE A 208 4.56 0.18 1.71
CA ILE A 208 5.73 -0.06 0.86
C ILE A 208 6.28 1.29 0.42
N SER A 209 7.57 1.51 0.63
CA SER A 209 8.29 2.67 0.10
C SER A 209 9.18 2.26 -1.04
N MET A 210 9.15 3.02 -2.12
CA MET A 210 10.02 2.87 -3.28
C MET A 210 11.15 3.88 -3.18
N GLY A 211 12.39 3.40 -3.11
CA GLY A 211 13.59 4.22 -3.20
C GLY A 211 13.85 4.70 -4.64
N ASN A 212 14.92 5.43 -4.84
CA ASN A 212 15.37 5.78 -6.19
C ASN A 212 16.00 4.56 -6.89
N VAL A 213 15.91 4.54 -8.21
CA VAL A 213 16.61 3.54 -9.03
C VAL A 213 18.08 3.94 -9.12
N ILE A 214 18.97 3.06 -8.70
CA ILE A 214 20.42 3.26 -8.75
C ILE A 214 21.11 2.07 -9.39
N GLU A 215 22.29 2.30 -9.96
CA GLU A 215 23.14 1.22 -10.47
C GLU A 215 23.91 0.60 -9.31
N LYS A 216 23.78 -0.73 -9.14
CA LYS A 216 24.49 -1.52 -8.12
C LYS A 216 25.21 -2.70 -8.76
N PRO A 217 26.38 -3.09 -8.23
CA PRO A 217 26.98 -4.39 -8.57
C PRO A 217 26.13 -5.50 -7.94
N VAL A 218 25.70 -6.45 -8.76
CA VAL A 218 24.95 -7.64 -8.36
C VAL A 218 25.60 -8.90 -8.91
N VAL A 219 25.42 -10.03 -8.24
CA VAL A 219 25.91 -11.33 -8.73
C VAL A 219 24.77 -12.07 -9.39
N ILE A 220 24.89 -12.35 -10.68
CA ILE A 220 23.95 -13.13 -11.48
C ILE A 220 24.74 -14.27 -12.11
N ASP A 221 24.31 -15.52 -11.91
CA ASP A 221 24.95 -16.72 -12.43
C ASP A 221 26.47 -16.75 -12.19
N HIS A 222 26.86 -16.43 -10.95
CA HIS A 222 28.25 -16.33 -10.48
C HIS A 222 29.11 -15.26 -11.18
N LYS A 223 28.51 -14.30 -11.90
CA LYS A 223 29.18 -13.17 -12.54
C LYS A 223 28.76 -11.87 -11.89
N LEU A 224 29.73 -10.96 -11.77
CA LEU A 224 29.47 -9.60 -11.31
C LEU A 224 28.93 -8.78 -12.47
N GLU A 225 27.74 -8.21 -12.30
CA GLU A 225 27.09 -7.36 -13.29
C GLU A 225 26.61 -6.06 -12.65
N ILE A 226 26.60 -4.97 -13.42
CA ILE A 226 25.99 -3.72 -13.02
C ILE A 226 24.52 -3.72 -13.46
N ARG A 227 23.61 -3.61 -12.51
CA ARG A 227 22.16 -3.62 -12.75
C ARG A 227 21.49 -2.43 -12.12
N LYS A 228 20.37 -2.03 -12.70
CA LYS A 228 19.47 -1.04 -12.10
C LYS A 228 18.67 -1.69 -11.00
N VAL A 229 18.87 -1.21 -9.79
CA VAL A 229 18.25 -1.75 -8.57
C VAL A 229 17.41 -0.68 -7.91
N LEU A 230 16.25 -1.07 -7.44
CA LEU A 230 15.36 -0.27 -6.61
C LEU A 230 15.22 -0.97 -5.27
N THR A 231 15.48 -0.24 -4.18
CA THR A 231 15.26 -0.76 -2.84
C THR A 231 13.83 -0.48 -2.40
N LEU A 232 13.11 -1.53 -2.04
CA LEU A 232 11.80 -1.46 -1.41
C LEU A 232 11.94 -1.50 0.10
N GLY A 233 11.33 -0.55 0.80
CA GLY A 233 11.16 -0.59 2.24
C GLY A 233 9.77 -1.13 2.57
N PHE A 234 9.69 -2.07 3.50
CA PHE A 234 8.44 -2.67 3.97
C PHE A 234 8.23 -2.35 5.44
N THR A 235 7.05 -1.84 5.75
CA THR A 235 6.53 -1.74 7.10
C THR A 235 5.23 -2.52 7.15
N PHE A 236 5.13 -3.54 7.99
CA PHE A 236 3.94 -4.39 8.05
C PHE A 236 3.54 -4.72 9.49
N ASP A 237 2.23 -4.85 9.71
CA ASP A 237 1.68 -5.17 11.02
C ASP A 237 1.89 -6.65 11.36
N HIS A 238 2.79 -6.91 12.35
CA HIS A 238 3.14 -8.26 12.77
C HIS A 238 1.98 -9.06 13.38
N ARG A 239 0.91 -8.40 13.79
CA ARG A 239 -0.31 -9.08 14.23
C ARG A 239 -1.04 -9.77 13.09
N ILE A 240 -0.82 -9.32 11.85
CA ILE A 240 -1.45 -9.84 10.63
C ILE A 240 -0.48 -10.74 9.86
N MET A 241 0.76 -10.31 9.73
CA MET A 241 1.79 -10.94 8.90
C MET A 241 3.03 -11.25 9.72
N ASP A 242 3.77 -12.25 9.29
CA ASP A 242 5.09 -12.63 9.78
C ASP A 242 6.02 -12.90 8.59
N GLY A 243 7.27 -13.29 8.85
CA GLY A 243 8.30 -13.47 7.84
C GLY A 243 7.90 -14.40 6.68
N ILE A 244 7.09 -15.45 6.96
CA ILE A 244 6.65 -16.37 5.89
C ILE A 244 5.67 -15.68 4.92
N HIS A 245 4.79 -14.82 5.43
CA HIS A 245 3.84 -14.06 4.61
C HIS A 245 4.57 -13.05 3.73
N ILE A 246 5.53 -12.32 4.31
CA ILE A 246 6.35 -11.34 3.56
C ILE A 246 7.23 -12.05 2.54
N SER A 247 7.82 -13.22 2.87
CA SER A 247 8.58 -14.01 1.91
C SER A 247 7.75 -14.40 0.68
N LYS A 248 6.49 -14.79 0.87
CA LYS A 248 5.58 -15.11 -0.25
C LYS A 248 5.26 -13.86 -1.06
N PHE A 249 4.99 -12.74 -0.40
CA PHE A 249 4.75 -11.46 -1.06
C PHE A 249 5.94 -11.05 -1.93
N ILE A 250 7.17 -11.09 -1.40
CA ILE A 250 8.40 -10.77 -2.13
C ILE A 250 8.62 -11.73 -3.30
N LYS A 251 8.36 -13.02 -3.12
CA LYS A 251 8.46 -14.01 -4.22
C LYS A 251 7.48 -13.68 -5.35
N GLY A 252 6.24 -13.31 -5.03
CA GLY A 252 5.26 -12.87 -6.03
C GLY A 252 5.72 -11.62 -6.77
N LEU A 253 6.24 -10.60 -6.06
CA LEU A 253 6.82 -9.42 -6.69
C LEU A 253 7.97 -9.79 -7.66
N ARG A 254 8.91 -10.60 -7.19
CA ARG A 254 10.08 -11.02 -8.01
C ARG A 254 9.66 -11.80 -9.24
N SER A 255 8.63 -12.66 -9.14
CA SER A 255 8.11 -13.42 -10.30
C SER A 255 7.69 -12.47 -11.42
N ILE A 256 6.88 -11.47 -11.12
CA ILE A 256 6.41 -10.50 -12.09
C ILE A 256 7.56 -9.59 -12.59
N PHE A 257 8.49 -9.20 -11.72
CA PHE A 257 9.63 -8.36 -12.12
C PHE A 257 10.60 -9.06 -13.06
N ASN A 258 10.79 -10.36 -12.89
CA ASN A 258 11.62 -11.19 -13.77
C ASN A 258 10.93 -11.48 -15.13
N ASN A 259 9.60 -11.38 -15.18
CA ASN A 259 8.83 -11.53 -16.41
C ASN A 259 7.72 -10.47 -16.49
N PRO A 260 8.05 -9.20 -16.79
CA PRO A 260 7.07 -8.11 -16.79
C PRO A 260 5.89 -8.30 -17.76
N ASN A 261 6.08 -9.12 -18.82
CA ASN A 261 5.02 -9.42 -19.78
C ASN A 261 3.89 -10.30 -19.19
N SER A 262 4.11 -10.94 -18.04
CA SER A 262 3.09 -11.75 -17.37
C SER A 262 2.11 -10.93 -16.52
N ILE A 263 2.29 -9.62 -16.41
CA ILE A 263 1.57 -8.77 -15.45
C ILE A 263 0.04 -8.80 -15.59
N ASP A 264 -0.48 -9.07 -16.78
CA ASP A 264 -1.92 -9.18 -17.03
C ASP A 264 -2.44 -10.62 -17.01
N ASN A 265 -1.54 -11.60 -16.87
CA ASN A 265 -1.88 -13.02 -16.89
C ASN A 265 -1.88 -13.68 -15.50
N GLU A 266 -1.54 -12.91 -14.45
CA GLU A 266 -1.44 -13.39 -13.05
C GLU A 266 -2.56 -12.90 -12.14
#